data_5669f216f2a62f38f061daadac2ee39a
#
_entry.id   5669f216f2a62f38f061daadac2ee39a
#
_cell.length_a   1.000
_cell.length_b   1.000
_cell.length_c   1.000
_cell.angle_alpha   90.00
_cell.angle_beta   90.00
_cell.angle_gamma   90.00
#
_symmetry.space_group_name_H-M   'P 1'
#
loop_
_entity.id
_entity.type
_entity.pdbx_description
1 polymer ?
#
loop_
_entity_poly.entity_id
_entity_poly.type
_entity_poly.pdbx_seq_one_letter_code
_entity_poly.pdbx_strand_id
1 'polypeptide(L)'
;IVGERLRLAMGLPCRSAAEHAPLSDNIDAATKEETYYTPPLINIIKFACNACPENQVRVTDVCQGCMARPCVEVCPKGAVSIDPFTRKSIIDQDKCIKCGRCVDVCAYKAINHQKRPCAAACGMDAIHSDQNGRADIDYDKCVSCGQCLVNCPFGAIADKSQIFQMIRAIQAGERVYAAVAPA
;
A
#
# COMPACT_ATOMS: atom_id res chain seq x y z
N ILE A 1 10.59 11.54 1.55
CA ILE A 1 9.12 11.31 1.67
C ILE A 1 8.38 12.65 1.65
N VAL A 2 8.69 13.57 2.56
CA VAL A 2 8.02 14.89 2.63
C VAL A 2 8.14 15.65 1.30
N GLY A 3 9.33 15.69 0.71
CA GLY A 3 9.56 16.38 -0.57
C GLY A 3 8.67 15.84 -1.70
N GLU A 4 8.53 14.52 -1.82
CA GLU A 4 7.67 13.93 -2.86
C GLU A 4 6.18 14.16 -2.60
N ARG A 5 5.75 14.20 -1.34
CA ARG A 5 4.39 14.59 -1.00
C ARG A 5 4.11 16.05 -1.35
N LEU A 6 5.06 16.95 -1.10
CA LEU A 6 4.94 18.36 -1.51
C LEU A 6 4.90 18.49 -3.03
N ARG A 7 5.71 17.72 -3.76
CA ARG A 7 5.65 17.70 -5.23
C ARG A 7 4.29 17.25 -5.74
N LEU A 8 3.75 16.16 -5.22
CA LEU A 8 2.39 15.69 -5.55
C LEU A 8 1.34 16.74 -5.21
N ALA A 9 1.46 17.43 -4.07
CA ALA A 9 0.57 18.52 -3.70
C ALA A 9 0.64 19.71 -4.66
N MET A 10 1.77 19.91 -5.33
CA MET A 10 1.95 20.92 -6.41
C MET A 10 1.55 20.40 -7.81
N GLY A 11 1.01 19.20 -7.92
CA GLY A 11 0.65 18.59 -9.19
C GLY A 11 1.81 17.98 -9.99
N LEU A 12 2.99 17.86 -9.37
CA LEU A 12 4.17 17.28 -9.98
C LEU A 12 4.23 15.76 -9.79
N PRO A 13 4.84 14.99 -10.70
CA PRO A 13 5.02 13.56 -10.52
C PRO A 13 6.05 13.24 -9.41
N CYS A 14 5.95 12.03 -8.84
CA CYS A 14 6.99 11.48 -7.96
C CYS A 14 8.29 11.27 -8.74
N ARG A 15 9.41 11.51 -8.05
CA ARG A 15 10.75 11.19 -8.55
C ARG A 15 11.21 9.84 -8.03
N SER A 16 12.17 9.26 -8.72
CA SER A 16 12.91 8.10 -8.21
C SER A 16 13.84 8.50 -7.04
N ALA A 17 14.25 7.52 -6.24
CA ALA A 17 15.18 7.78 -5.13
C ALA A 17 16.57 8.25 -5.59
N ALA A 18 16.92 8.04 -6.86
CA ALA A 18 18.19 8.44 -7.46
C ALA A 18 18.17 9.86 -8.04
N GLU A 19 17.01 10.48 -8.17
CA GLU A 19 16.87 11.82 -8.74
C GLU A 19 17.03 12.88 -7.65
N HIS A 20 18.07 13.69 -7.78
CA HIS A 20 18.35 14.82 -6.91
C HIS A 20 18.15 16.14 -7.66
N ALA A 21 17.06 16.82 -7.38
CA ALA A 21 16.74 18.12 -7.95
C ALA A 21 16.01 18.98 -6.92
N PRO A 22 15.96 20.31 -7.09
CA PRO A 22 15.16 21.19 -6.24
C PRO A 22 13.69 20.75 -6.18
N LEU A 23 13.02 21.05 -5.06
CA LEU A 23 11.63 20.66 -4.85
C LEU A 23 10.70 21.22 -5.93
N SER A 24 10.96 22.44 -6.39
CA SER A 24 10.20 23.16 -7.41
C SER A 24 10.60 22.83 -8.85
N ASP A 25 11.50 21.89 -9.07
CA ASP A 25 11.89 21.51 -10.42
C ASP A 25 10.69 21.10 -11.26
N ASN A 26 10.61 21.64 -12.49
CA ASN A 26 9.48 21.48 -13.43
C ASN A 26 8.14 22.09 -12.97
N ILE A 27 8.13 23.01 -12.00
CA ILE A 27 6.87 23.61 -11.51
C ILE A 27 6.16 24.43 -12.62
N ASP A 28 6.91 25.08 -13.50
CA ASP A 28 6.33 25.83 -14.61
C ASP A 28 5.63 24.92 -15.63
N ALA A 29 6.13 23.71 -15.80
CA ALA A 29 5.45 22.70 -16.63
C ALA A 29 4.10 22.29 -16.03
N ALA A 30 3.99 22.21 -14.70
CA ALA A 30 2.76 21.86 -14.01
C ALA A 30 1.67 22.95 -14.10
N THR A 31 2.02 24.19 -14.49
CA THR A 31 1.05 25.29 -14.62
C THR A 31 0.41 25.40 -15.99
N LYS A 32 0.84 24.62 -16.98
CA LYS A 32 0.25 24.62 -18.33
C LYS A 32 -1.11 23.91 -18.30
N GLU A 33 -2.09 24.47 -19.03
CA GLU A 33 -3.44 23.89 -19.14
C GLU A 33 -3.44 22.42 -19.56
N GLU A 34 -2.54 22.05 -20.47
CA GLU A 34 -2.38 20.69 -21.00
C GLU A 34 -1.99 19.67 -19.91
N THR A 35 -1.45 20.14 -18.79
CA THR A 35 -1.04 19.29 -17.66
C THR A 35 -2.08 19.24 -16.53
N TYR A 36 -3.17 20.01 -16.66
CA TYR A 36 -4.27 19.95 -15.71
C TYR A 36 -4.94 18.59 -15.81
N TYR A 37 -5.19 18.00 -14.66
CA TYR A 37 -5.80 16.68 -14.58
C TYR A 37 -5.03 15.54 -15.29
N THR A 38 -3.69 15.57 -15.23
CA THR A 38 -2.88 14.49 -15.82
C THR A 38 -2.80 13.29 -14.87
N PRO A 39 -3.35 12.12 -15.24
CA PRO A 39 -3.18 10.89 -14.46
C PRO A 39 -1.69 10.48 -14.39
N PRO A 40 -1.31 9.64 -13.43
CA PRO A 40 -2.15 9.04 -12.39
C PRO A 40 -2.39 9.99 -11.21
N LEU A 41 -3.61 9.99 -10.65
CA LEU A 41 -3.95 10.82 -9.49
C LEU A 41 -3.45 10.20 -8.19
N ILE A 42 -3.45 8.88 -8.07
CA ILE A 42 -2.93 8.16 -6.91
C ILE A 42 -1.53 7.63 -7.22
N ASN A 43 -0.57 7.95 -6.37
CA ASN A 43 0.84 7.65 -6.60
C ASN A 43 1.45 6.93 -5.40
N ILE A 44 2.39 6.02 -5.67
CA ILE A 44 3.18 5.35 -4.63
C ILE A 44 4.58 5.95 -4.59
N ILE A 45 4.95 6.49 -3.44
CA ILE A 45 6.32 6.90 -3.14
C ILE A 45 7.11 5.63 -2.82
N LYS A 46 7.74 5.05 -3.81
CA LYS A 46 8.36 3.71 -3.75
C LYS A 46 9.34 3.53 -2.60
N PHE A 47 10.16 4.54 -2.30
CA PHE A 47 11.13 4.47 -1.20
C PHE A 47 10.50 4.65 0.20
N ALA A 48 9.24 5.08 0.29
CA ALA A 48 8.47 5.11 1.53
C ALA A 48 7.67 3.81 1.76
N CYS A 49 7.55 2.95 0.74
CA CYS A 49 6.81 1.72 0.83
C CYS A 49 7.54 0.68 1.68
N ASN A 50 6.88 0.16 2.71
CA ASN A 50 7.45 -0.82 3.65
C ASN A 50 7.47 -2.27 3.10
N ALA A 51 7.18 -2.50 1.83
CA ALA A 51 7.12 -3.84 1.23
C ALA A 51 6.28 -4.83 2.06
N CYS A 52 5.09 -4.42 2.49
CA CYS A 52 4.21 -5.26 3.28
C CYS A 52 3.90 -6.57 2.53
N PRO A 53 3.84 -7.71 3.21
CA PRO A 53 3.49 -8.98 2.56
C PRO A 53 2.10 -8.92 1.94
N GLU A 54 1.94 -9.43 0.73
CA GLU A 54 0.64 -9.41 0.03
C GLU A 54 -0.38 -10.28 0.74
N ASN A 55 0.02 -11.50 1.02
CA ASN A 55 -0.83 -12.49 1.68
C ASN A 55 0.06 -13.52 2.40
N GLN A 56 0.07 -13.49 3.71
CA GLN A 56 0.92 -14.36 4.53
C GLN A 56 0.22 -14.82 5.79
N VAL A 57 0.40 -16.09 6.15
CA VAL A 57 0.01 -16.59 7.47
C VAL A 57 1.26 -16.70 8.33
N ARG A 58 1.28 -16.00 9.46
CA ARG A 58 2.44 -15.96 10.37
C ARG A 58 2.08 -16.33 11.78
N VAL A 59 3.02 -16.99 12.45
CA VAL A 59 2.98 -17.21 13.90
C VAL A 59 3.58 -15.99 14.59
N THR A 60 2.94 -15.49 15.61
CA THR A 60 3.39 -14.35 16.42
C THR A 60 4.06 -14.84 17.70
N ASP A 61 4.72 -13.93 18.42
CA ASP A 61 5.44 -14.23 19.65
C ASP A 61 4.55 -14.72 20.82
N VAL A 62 3.23 -14.51 20.72
CA VAL A 62 2.28 -15.02 21.73
C VAL A 62 2.02 -16.52 21.62
N CYS A 63 2.66 -17.23 20.69
CA CYS A 63 2.58 -18.68 20.59
C CYS A 63 3.12 -19.35 21.85
N GLN A 64 2.28 -20.16 22.52
CA GLN A 64 2.62 -20.85 23.79
C GLN A 64 3.28 -22.22 23.58
N GLY A 65 3.46 -22.69 22.35
CA GLY A 65 4.00 -24.02 22.08
C GLY A 65 3.16 -25.15 22.70
N CYS A 66 1.83 -25.03 22.61
CA CYS A 66 0.90 -25.95 23.27
C CYS A 66 1.12 -27.42 22.88
N MET A 67 0.84 -28.35 23.78
CA MET A 67 1.07 -29.80 23.55
C MET A 67 0.11 -30.38 22.50
N ALA A 68 -1.12 -29.90 22.44
CA ALA A 68 -2.13 -30.40 21.53
C ALA A 68 -1.86 -30.06 20.06
N ARG A 69 -1.09 -28.97 19.78
CA ARG A 69 -0.64 -28.56 18.44
C ARG A 69 -1.71 -28.58 17.35
N PRO A 70 -2.93 -28.08 17.59
CA PRO A 70 -4.03 -28.19 16.63
C PRO A 70 -3.70 -27.53 15.28
N CYS A 71 -2.83 -26.52 15.27
CA CYS A 71 -2.37 -25.85 14.05
C CYS A 71 -1.55 -26.78 13.12
N VAL A 72 -0.80 -27.74 13.68
CA VAL A 72 -0.06 -28.74 12.91
C VAL A 72 -1.03 -29.76 12.32
N GLU A 73 -1.92 -30.30 13.16
CA GLU A 73 -2.89 -31.34 12.80
C GLU A 73 -3.86 -30.87 11.69
N VAL A 74 -4.32 -29.62 11.76
CA VAL A 74 -5.29 -29.10 10.80
C VAL A 74 -4.68 -28.72 9.45
N CYS A 75 -3.34 -28.67 9.33
CA CYS A 75 -2.67 -28.19 8.13
C CYS A 75 -2.69 -29.24 7.01
N PRO A 76 -3.45 -29.03 5.91
CA PRO A 76 -3.60 -30.04 4.85
C PRO A 76 -2.32 -30.23 4.03
N LYS A 77 -1.38 -29.30 4.11
CA LYS A 77 -0.10 -29.33 3.38
C LYS A 77 1.11 -29.62 4.27
N GLY A 78 0.91 -29.86 5.57
CA GLY A 78 2.01 -30.06 6.50
C GLY A 78 2.98 -28.87 6.56
N ALA A 79 2.46 -27.67 6.29
CA ALA A 79 3.29 -26.45 6.26
C ALA A 79 3.59 -25.92 7.67
N VAL A 80 2.91 -26.41 8.70
CA VAL A 80 3.12 -26.00 10.10
C VAL A 80 3.97 -27.05 10.80
N SER A 81 5.09 -26.63 11.36
CA SER A 81 5.98 -27.45 12.18
C SER A 81 6.26 -26.80 13.52
N ILE A 82 6.92 -27.51 14.42
CA ILE A 82 7.35 -27.00 15.71
C ILE A 82 8.85 -26.84 15.72
N ASP A 83 9.30 -25.65 16.07
CA ASP A 83 10.71 -25.38 16.30
C ASP A 83 11.20 -26.19 17.53
N PRO A 84 12.21 -27.05 17.38
CA PRO A 84 12.70 -27.88 18.47
C PRO A 84 13.31 -27.08 19.63
N PHE A 85 13.82 -25.90 19.37
CA PHE A 85 14.49 -25.07 20.38
C PHE A 85 13.51 -24.16 21.12
N THR A 86 12.71 -23.41 20.39
CA THR A 86 11.74 -22.47 20.99
C THR A 86 10.42 -23.13 21.36
N ARG A 87 10.14 -24.32 20.84
CA ARG A 87 8.87 -25.07 20.94
C ARG A 87 7.66 -24.33 20.36
N LYS A 88 7.89 -23.21 19.69
CA LYS A 88 6.85 -22.44 19.00
C LYS A 88 6.56 -23.02 17.63
N SER A 89 5.36 -22.78 17.13
CA SER A 89 5.00 -23.16 15.76
C SER A 89 5.73 -22.29 14.74
N ILE A 90 6.12 -22.89 13.61
CA ILE A 90 6.70 -22.19 12.45
C ILE A 90 5.85 -22.58 11.24
N ILE A 91 5.70 -21.65 10.29
CA ILE A 91 4.97 -21.90 9.04
C ILE A 91 5.93 -21.75 7.88
N ASP A 92 6.11 -22.83 7.14
CA ASP A 92 6.83 -22.85 5.88
C ASP A 92 5.97 -22.13 4.81
N GLN A 93 6.42 -20.96 4.37
CA GLN A 93 5.67 -20.11 3.45
C GLN A 93 5.57 -20.69 2.04
N ASP A 94 6.52 -21.55 1.65
CA ASP A 94 6.57 -22.16 0.31
C ASP A 94 5.52 -23.29 0.20
N LYS A 95 5.29 -24.00 1.30
CA LYS A 95 4.27 -25.05 1.39
C LYS A 95 2.88 -24.50 1.73
N CYS A 96 2.83 -23.31 2.35
CA CYS A 96 1.59 -22.74 2.87
C CYS A 96 0.67 -22.23 1.76
N ILE A 97 -0.51 -22.84 1.63
CA ILE A 97 -1.56 -22.41 0.70
C ILE A 97 -2.44 -21.27 1.25
N LYS A 98 -2.10 -20.72 2.41
CA LYS A 98 -2.75 -19.56 3.04
C LYS A 98 -4.26 -19.75 3.30
N CYS A 99 -4.70 -20.98 3.54
CA CYS A 99 -6.11 -21.33 3.74
C CYS A 99 -6.71 -20.84 5.07
N GLY A 100 -5.90 -20.41 6.03
CA GLY A 100 -6.34 -19.85 7.31
C GLY A 100 -6.76 -20.87 8.39
N ARG A 101 -6.89 -22.18 8.10
CA ARG A 101 -7.36 -23.17 9.06
C ARG A 101 -6.60 -23.19 10.40
N CYS A 102 -5.27 -22.99 10.35
CA CYS A 102 -4.44 -22.89 11.55
C CYS A 102 -4.72 -21.63 12.38
N VAL A 103 -5.21 -20.56 11.74
CA VAL A 103 -5.63 -19.33 12.43
C VAL A 103 -6.87 -19.62 13.28
N ASP A 104 -7.85 -20.32 12.71
CA ASP A 104 -9.15 -20.57 13.34
C ASP A 104 -9.04 -21.48 14.58
N VAL A 105 -8.18 -22.51 14.50
CA VAL A 105 -8.02 -23.51 15.59
C VAL A 105 -7.07 -23.05 16.71
N CYS A 106 -6.36 -21.94 16.54
CA CYS A 106 -5.43 -21.47 17.55
C CYS A 106 -6.18 -20.82 18.74
N ALA A 107 -6.24 -21.50 19.87
CA ALA A 107 -6.89 -21.00 21.10
C ALA A 107 -6.25 -19.69 21.62
N TYR A 108 -4.96 -19.50 21.39
CA TYR A 108 -4.22 -18.30 21.81
C TYR A 108 -4.24 -17.16 20.78
N LYS A 109 -4.89 -17.36 19.61
CA LYS A 109 -4.88 -16.40 18.51
C LYS A 109 -3.46 -15.96 18.09
N ALA A 110 -2.52 -16.88 18.25
CA ALA A 110 -1.10 -16.64 17.97
C ALA A 110 -0.74 -16.72 16.47
N ILE A 111 -1.67 -17.11 15.62
CA ILE A 111 -1.47 -17.21 14.19
C ILE A 111 -2.36 -16.17 13.51
N ASN A 112 -1.74 -15.32 12.69
CA ASN A 112 -2.43 -14.23 12.02
C ASN A 112 -2.33 -14.37 10.49
N HIS A 113 -3.43 -14.05 9.83
CA HIS A 113 -3.48 -13.91 8.40
C HIS A 113 -3.24 -12.43 8.05
N GLN A 114 -2.09 -12.12 7.50
CA GLN A 114 -1.69 -10.76 7.14
C GLN A 114 -1.88 -10.54 5.65
N LYS A 115 -2.61 -9.49 5.32
CA LYS A 115 -2.74 -8.98 3.96
C LYS A 115 -2.17 -7.57 3.91
N ARG A 116 -1.61 -7.19 2.77
CA ARG A 116 -1.15 -5.82 2.54
C ARG A 116 -2.33 -4.85 2.66
N PRO A 117 -2.30 -3.86 3.57
CA PRO A 117 -3.48 -3.03 3.85
C PRO A 117 -4.00 -2.27 2.62
N CYS A 118 -3.10 -1.70 1.81
CA CYS A 118 -3.49 -0.96 0.61
C CYS A 118 -4.12 -1.88 -0.47
N ALA A 119 -3.62 -3.11 -0.63
CA ALA A 119 -4.20 -4.07 -1.56
C ALA A 119 -5.53 -4.64 -1.03
N ALA A 120 -5.60 -4.93 0.28
CA ALA A 120 -6.83 -5.41 0.91
C ALA A 120 -7.99 -4.40 0.83
N ALA A 121 -7.67 -3.10 0.81
CA ALA A 121 -8.64 -2.02 0.67
C ALA A 121 -9.00 -1.71 -0.80
N CYS A 122 -8.30 -2.29 -1.77
CA CYS A 122 -8.53 -2.03 -3.19
C CYS A 122 -9.65 -2.92 -3.72
N GLY A 123 -10.85 -2.34 -3.93
CA GLY A 123 -11.99 -3.08 -4.51
C GLY A 123 -11.81 -3.47 -5.98
N MET A 124 -10.82 -2.89 -6.67
CA MET A 124 -10.53 -3.16 -8.09
C MET A 124 -9.38 -4.15 -8.29
N ASP A 125 -8.78 -4.65 -7.21
CA ASP A 125 -7.60 -5.52 -7.22
C ASP A 125 -6.46 -4.96 -8.11
N ALA A 126 -6.26 -3.64 -8.03
CA ALA A 126 -5.28 -2.91 -8.84
C ALA A 126 -3.90 -2.83 -8.18
N ILE A 127 -3.70 -3.36 -6.96
CA ILE A 127 -2.44 -3.23 -6.23
C ILE A 127 -1.78 -4.59 -6.03
N HIS A 128 -0.58 -4.73 -6.55
CA HIS A 128 0.26 -5.92 -6.47
C HIS A 128 1.68 -5.57 -5.99
N SER A 129 2.57 -6.56 -5.90
CA SER A 129 3.99 -6.34 -5.60
C SER A 129 4.80 -6.14 -6.87
N ASP A 130 5.72 -5.20 -6.83
CA ASP A 130 6.82 -5.14 -7.78
C ASP A 130 7.91 -6.18 -7.46
N GLN A 131 8.99 -6.21 -8.26
CA GLN A 131 10.12 -7.14 -8.10
C GLN A 131 10.82 -7.04 -6.73
N ASN A 132 10.69 -5.91 -6.05
CA ASN A 132 11.26 -5.66 -4.73
C ASN A 132 10.26 -5.89 -3.59
N GLY A 133 9.10 -6.47 -3.88
CA GLY A 133 8.02 -6.68 -2.91
C GLY A 133 7.29 -5.40 -2.50
N ARG A 134 7.55 -4.25 -3.14
CA ARG A 134 6.87 -2.99 -2.87
C ARG A 134 5.55 -2.93 -3.61
N ALA A 135 4.61 -2.16 -3.09
CA ALA A 135 3.34 -1.94 -3.77
C ALA A 135 3.54 -1.28 -5.14
N ASP A 136 2.78 -1.75 -6.10
CA ASP A 136 2.64 -1.17 -7.43
C ASP A 136 1.17 -1.09 -7.82
N ILE A 137 0.82 -0.09 -8.64
CA ILE A 137 -0.57 0.13 -9.06
C ILE A 137 -0.69 -0.17 -10.55
N ASP A 138 -1.60 -1.07 -10.87
CA ASP A 138 -2.09 -1.27 -12.23
C ASP A 138 -3.06 -0.13 -12.55
N TYR A 139 -2.58 0.87 -13.29
CA TYR A 139 -3.35 2.06 -13.60
C TYR A 139 -4.49 1.82 -14.59
N ASP A 140 -4.47 0.72 -15.33
CA ASP A 140 -5.56 0.33 -16.22
C ASP A 140 -6.80 -0.14 -15.43
N LYS A 141 -6.58 -0.65 -14.22
CA LYS A 141 -7.64 -1.07 -13.29
C LYS A 141 -7.98 0.01 -12.25
N CYS A 142 -7.07 0.95 -12.02
CA CYS A 142 -7.21 1.91 -10.93
C CYS A 142 -8.27 2.98 -11.26
N VAL A 143 -9.29 3.07 -10.42
CA VAL A 143 -10.35 4.10 -10.51
C VAL A 143 -10.10 5.34 -9.64
N SER A 144 -8.89 5.50 -9.14
CA SER A 144 -8.45 6.66 -8.34
C SER A 144 -9.30 6.97 -7.11
N CYS A 145 -9.96 5.96 -6.49
CA CYS A 145 -10.86 6.14 -5.36
C CYS A 145 -10.18 6.53 -4.03
N GLY A 146 -8.86 6.42 -3.93
CA GLY A 146 -8.08 6.81 -2.74
C GLY A 146 -8.11 5.84 -1.56
N GLN A 147 -8.83 4.71 -1.61
CA GLN A 147 -8.92 3.77 -0.49
C GLN A 147 -7.56 3.23 -0.04
N CYS A 148 -6.65 3.00 -0.98
CA CYS A 148 -5.30 2.55 -0.68
C CYS A 148 -4.46 3.61 0.08
N LEU A 149 -4.71 4.91 -0.17
CA LEU A 149 -4.06 6.01 0.50
C LEU A 149 -4.46 6.05 1.98
N VAL A 150 -5.77 5.97 2.25
CA VAL A 150 -6.31 5.98 3.63
C VAL A 150 -5.83 4.79 4.45
N ASN A 151 -5.68 3.63 3.80
CA ASN A 151 -5.29 2.39 4.46
C ASN A 151 -3.78 2.14 4.51
N CYS A 152 -2.94 3.04 4.00
CA CYS A 152 -1.49 2.89 4.06
C CYS A 152 -0.92 3.44 5.38
N PRO A 153 -0.51 2.60 6.36
CA PRO A 153 -0.03 3.07 7.67
C PRO A 153 1.34 3.76 7.58
N PHE A 154 2.05 3.61 6.47
CA PHE A 154 3.37 4.21 6.24
C PHE A 154 3.30 5.54 5.48
N GLY A 155 2.10 5.96 5.06
CA GLY A 155 1.93 7.16 4.25
C GLY A 155 2.72 7.13 2.93
N ALA A 156 2.95 5.93 2.40
CA ALA A 156 3.68 5.75 1.14
C ALA A 156 2.83 6.03 -0.10
N ILE A 157 1.52 6.14 0.06
CA ILE A 157 0.59 6.46 -1.02
C ILE A 157 0.11 7.88 -0.82
N ALA A 158 0.08 8.65 -1.89
CA ALA A 158 -0.39 10.03 -1.89
C ALA A 158 -1.12 10.35 -3.19
N ASP A 159 -2.05 11.26 -3.10
CA ASP A 159 -2.76 11.82 -4.25
C ASP A 159 -1.97 12.98 -4.88
N LYS A 160 -2.12 13.14 -6.18
CA LYS A 160 -1.63 14.28 -6.91
C LYS A 160 -2.72 15.36 -6.90
N SER A 161 -2.46 16.45 -6.17
CA SER A 161 -3.38 17.58 -6.02
C SER A 161 -3.26 18.54 -7.21
N GLN A 162 -4.30 19.32 -7.43
CA GLN A 162 -4.33 20.39 -8.42
C GLN A 162 -4.56 21.77 -7.79
N ILE A 163 -4.38 21.87 -6.48
CA ILE A 163 -4.56 23.14 -5.74
C ILE A 163 -3.64 24.22 -6.27
N PHE A 164 -2.40 23.87 -6.62
CA PHE A 164 -1.43 24.85 -7.16
C PHE A 164 -1.92 25.44 -8.47
N GLN A 165 -2.39 24.63 -9.40
CA GLN A 165 -2.93 25.04 -10.69
C GLN A 165 -4.15 25.95 -10.50
N MET A 166 -5.07 25.58 -9.60
CA MET A 166 -6.24 26.37 -9.25
C MET A 166 -5.86 27.76 -8.71
N ILE A 167 -4.90 27.83 -7.79
CA ILE A 167 -4.43 29.11 -7.22
C ILE A 167 -3.83 29.96 -8.32
N ARG A 168 -3.05 29.39 -9.24
CA ARG A 168 -2.44 30.14 -10.36
C ARG A 168 -3.51 30.68 -11.32
N ALA A 169 -4.52 29.88 -11.64
CA ALA A 169 -5.65 30.32 -12.48
C ALA A 169 -6.39 31.51 -11.85
N ILE A 170 -6.69 31.43 -10.54
CA ILE A 170 -7.32 32.54 -9.79
C ILE A 170 -6.42 33.78 -9.83
N GLN A 171 -5.12 33.66 -9.59
CA GLN A 171 -4.17 34.80 -9.64
C GLN A 171 -4.06 35.42 -11.04
N ALA A 172 -4.21 34.60 -12.09
CA ALA A 172 -4.24 35.08 -13.47
C ALA A 172 -5.56 35.78 -13.86
N GLY A 173 -6.57 35.77 -12.98
CA GLY A 173 -7.87 36.36 -13.23
C GLY A 173 -8.80 35.47 -14.07
N GLU A 174 -8.50 34.18 -14.20
CA GLU A 174 -9.35 33.22 -14.91
C GLU A 174 -10.64 32.94 -14.15
N ARG A 175 -11.69 32.54 -14.87
CA ARG A 175 -12.97 32.15 -14.26
C ARG A 175 -12.88 30.71 -13.80
N VAL A 176 -12.90 30.51 -12.49
CA VAL A 176 -12.89 29.18 -11.88
C VAL A 176 -14.29 28.80 -11.42
N TYR A 177 -14.78 27.63 -11.83
CA TYR A 177 -16.06 27.07 -11.43
C TYR A 177 -15.83 25.84 -10.55
N ALA A 178 -16.55 25.75 -9.42
CA ALA A 178 -16.50 24.61 -8.53
C ALA A 178 -17.76 23.75 -8.70
N ALA A 179 -17.58 22.47 -9.02
CA ALA A 179 -18.64 21.48 -8.94
C ALA A 179 -18.47 20.69 -7.65
N VAL A 180 -19.44 20.78 -6.75
CA VAL A 180 -19.39 20.11 -5.44
C VAL A 180 -20.47 19.04 -5.40
N ALA A 181 -20.09 17.80 -5.10
CA ALA A 181 -21.06 16.74 -4.88
C ALA A 181 -21.83 17.00 -3.58
N PRO A 182 -23.16 16.78 -3.56
CA PRO A 182 -23.91 16.84 -2.32
C PRO A 182 -23.42 15.77 -1.36
N ALA A 183 -23.23 16.13 -0.08
CA ALA A 183 -22.81 15.23 0.99
C ALA A 183 -23.98 14.37 1.50
#